data_59a15e0638a94ef5905eb6a945a1a266
#
_entry.id   59a15e0638a94ef5905eb6a945a1a266
#
_cell.length_a   1.000
_cell.length_b   1.000
_cell.length_c   1.000
_cell.angle_alpha   90.00
_cell.angle_beta   90.00
_cell.angle_gamma   90.00
#
_symmetry.space_group_name_H-M   'P 1'
#
loop_
_entity.id
_entity.type
_entity.pdbx_description
1 polymer ?
#
loop_
_entity_poly.entity_id
_entity_poly.type
_entity_poly.pdbx_seq_one_letter_code
_entity_poly.pdbx_strand_id
1 'polypeptide(L)'
;FILKDADNTVIGITFVLGTIQNALSNVGKFMDNVAKDGASGIAMEGKRNGYMYAVKHKHVLHQALKAAVKHNDPVGAIDVLTNVPNLGIVKAAFVAQLVGLDVACLDSHNLDRLGLSRSAFKLNKNVSHETKMKKISKYVHYTQKTGGSEYWWDIWCNFVAGNRANKKLTTGDKVSRY
;
A
#
# COMPACT_ATOMS: atom_id res chain seq x y z
N PHE A 1 -8.74 13.05 2.41
CA PHE A 1 -8.22 13.47 1.08
C PHE A 1 -8.56 12.46 -0.02
N ILE A 2 -8.08 11.20 0.08
CA ILE A 2 -8.23 10.16 -0.98
C ILE A 2 -9.70 9.91 -1.37
N LEU A 3 -10.60 9.92 -0.41
CA LEU A 3 -12.04 9.66 -0.64
C LEU A 3 -12.88 10.93 -0.92
N LYS A 4 -12.24 12.07 -1.14
CA LYS A 4 -12.94 13.31 -1.48
C LYS A 4 -13.68 13.17 -2.82
N ASP A 5 -13.00 12.67 -3.83
CA ASP A 5 -13.51 12.39 -5.17
C ASP A 5 -12.70 11.30 -5.88
N ALA A 6 -13.10 10.95 -7.10
CA ALA A 6 -12.44 9.90 -7.87
C ALA A 6 -11.03 10.28 -8.31
N ASP A 7 -10.74 11.55 -8.56
CA ASP A 7 -9.39 12.00 -8.94
C ASP A 7 -8.44 11.94 -7.75
N ASN A 8 -8.88 12.33 -6.56
CA ASN A 8 -8.11 12.15 -5.33
C ASN A 8 -7.84 10.67 -5.00
N THR A 9 -8.77 9.78 -5.35
CA THR A 9 -8.55 8.33 -5.23
C THR A 9 -7.42 7.87 -6.15
N VAL A 10 -7.38 8.35 -7.40
CA VAL A 10 -6.25 8.08 -8.33
C VAL A 10 -4.95 8.61 -7.76
N ILE A 11 -4.92 9.83 -7.20
CA ILE A 11 -3.72 10.40 -6.57
C ILE A 11 -3.21 9.51 -5.43
N GLY A 12 -4.11 9.03 -4.56
CA GLY A 12 -3.74 8.13 -3.45
C GLY A 12 -3.15 6.81 -3.94
N ILE A 13 -3.78 6.18 -4.94
CA ILE A 13 -3.27 4.95 -5.56
C ILE A 13 -1.91 5.20 -6.22
N THR A 14 -1.77 6.31 -6.94
CA THR A 14 -0.52 6.70 -7.62
C THR A 14 0.61 6.93 -6.62
N PHE A 15 0.33 7.58 -5.49
CA PHE A 15 1.30 7.72 -4.41
C PHE A 15 1.83 6.36 -3.93
N VAL A 16 0.94 5.40 -3.69
CA VAL A 16 1.34 4.05 -3.26
C VAL A 16 2.13 3.32 -4.35
N LEU A 17 1.75 3.44 -5.63
CA LEU A 17 2.55 2.93 -6.75
C LEU A 17 3.96 3.55 -6.77
N GLY A 18 4.07 4.83 -6.44
CA GLY A 18 5.34 5.55 -6.31
C GLY A 18 6.28 4.94 -5.28
N THR A 19 5.73 4.37 -4.20
CA THR A 19 6.52 3.75 -3.11
C THR A 19 7.09 2.37 -3.46
N ILE A 20 6.64 1.73 -4.54
CA ILE A 20 7.10 0.40 -4.94
C ILE A 20 8.54 0.49 -5.46
N GLN A 21 9.46 -0.27 -4.86
CA GLN A 21 10.88 -0.31 -5.24
C GLN A 21 11.49 1.10 -5.37
N ASN A 22 11.12 2.00 -4.48
CA ASN A 22 11.58 3.38 -4.51
C ASN A 22 11.76 3.90 -3.09
N ALA A 23 12.79 4.70 -2.86
CA ALA A 23 12.95 5.40 -1.60
C ALA A 23 11.85 6.45 -1.45
N LEU A 24 11.31 6.61 -0.24
CA LEU A 24 10.24 7.58 0.03
C LEU A 24 10.62 9.01 -0.40
N SER A 25 11.91 9.37 -0.27
CA SER A 25 12.45 10.67 -0.72
C SER A 25 12.26 10.94 -2.23
N ASN A 26 12.11 9.90 -3.04
CA ASN A 26 11.92 10.02 -4.48
C ASN A 26 10.44 10.03 -4.90
N VAL A 27 9.52 9.76 -3.98
CA VAL A 27 8.08 9.67 -4.30
C VAL A 27 7.54 11.05 -4.70
N GLY A 28 8.02 12.13 -4.06
CA GLY A 28 7.64 13.50 -4.45
C GLY A 28 7.95 13.76 -5.93
N LYS A 29 9.19 13.51 -6.36
CA LYS A 29 9.59 13.66 -7.77
C LYS A 29 8.76 12.77 -8.72
N PHE A 30 8.44 11.55 -8.29
CA PHE A 30 7.57 10.66 -9.06
C PHE A 30 6.17 11.28 -9.24
N MET A 31 5.58 11.81 -8.17
CA MET A 31 4.27 12.47 -8.23
C MET A 31 4.29 13.74 -9.10
N ASP A 32 5.35 14.55 -9.03
CA ASP A 32 5.52 15.74 -9.87
C ASP A 32 5.59 15.38 -11.36
N ASN A 33 6.34 14.31 -11.69
CA ASN A 33 6.41 13.82 -13.07
C ASN A 33 5.03 13.36 -13.58
N VAL A 34 4.27 12.63 -12.73
CA VAL A 34 2.92 12.19 -13.10
C VAL A 34 1.95 13.37 -13.24
N ALA A 35 2.04 14.35 -12.36
CA ALA A 35 1.21 15.56 -12.45
C ALA A 35 1.47 16.33 -13.72
N LYS A 36 2.73 16.41 -14.18
CA LYS A 36 3.14 17.12 -15.39
C LYS A 36 2.81 16.34 -16.68
N ASP A 37 3.19 15.07 -16.72
CA ASP A 37 3.28 14.30 -17.97
C ASP A 37 2.31 13.09 -18.00
N GLY A 38 1.51 12.89 -16.94
CA GLY A 38 0.59 11.76 -16.82
C GLY A 38 1.32 10.42 -16.89
N ALA A 39 0.78 9.47 -17.65
CA ALA A 39 1.36 8.14 -17.82
C ALA A 39 2.78 8.16 -18.44
N SER A 40 3.08 9.14 -19.30
CA SER A 40 4.41 9.26 -19.94
C SER A 40 5.51 9.68 -18.94
N GLY A 41 5.14 10.30 -17.82
CA GLY A 41 6.05 10.61 -16.70
C GLY A 41 6.48 9.39 -15.88
N ILE A 42 5.93 8.19 -16.16
CA ILE A 42 6.19 6.96 -15.41
C ILE A 42 7.07 6.02 -16.24
N ALA A 43 8.35 5.91 -15.88
CA ALA A 43 9.31 5.08 -16.60
C ALA A 43 9.04 3.56 -16.44
N MET A 44 8.69 3.12 -15.20
CA MET A 44 8.46 1.70 -14.91
C MET A 44 7.11 1.25 -15.45
N GLU A 45 7.10 0.29 -16.36
CA GLU A 45 5.90 -0.21 -17.04
C GLU A 45 4.81 -0.69 -16.07
N GLY A 46 5.15 -1.48 -15.05
CA GLY A 46 4.19 -1.96 -14.08
C GLY A 46 3.47 -0.83 -13.33
N LYS A 47 4.19 0.22 -12.92
CA LYS A 47 3.59 1.40 -12.28
C LYS A 47 2.73 2.20 -13.27
N ARG A 48 3.19 2.34 -14.50
CA ARG A 48 2.45 3.02 -15.57
C ARG A 48 1.12 2.32 -15.87
N ASN A 49 1.13 1.00 -15.99
CA ASN A 49 -0.07 0.20 -16.18
C ASN A 49 -1.02 0.33 -15.00
N GLY A 50 -0.51 0.34 -13.77
CA GLY A 50 -1.31 0.57 -12.57
C GLY A 50 -1.97 1.94 -12.56
N TYR A 51 -1.22 2.99 -12.89
CA TYR A 51 -1.76 4.36 -13.02
C TYR A 51 -2.85 4.45 -14.10
N MET A 52 -2.59 3.92 -15.30
CA MET A 52 -3.56 3.93 -16.39
C MET A 52 -4.85 3.18 -16.04
N TYR A 53 -4.72 2.06 -15.35
CA TYR A 53 -5.88 1.31 -14.84
C TYR A 53 -6.66 2.14 -13.83
N ALA A 54 -5.98 2.76 -12.86
CA ALA A 54 -6.62 3.61 -11.85
C ALA A 54 -7.37 4.79 -12.47
N VAL A 55 -6.78 5.47 -13.46
CA VAL A 55 -7.44 6.56 -14.21
C VAL A 55 -8.67 6.05 -14.95
N LYS A 56 -8.55 4.94 -15.68
CA LYS A 56 -9.66 4.35 -16.44
C LYS A 56 -10.83 3.92 -15.56
N HIS A 57 -10.56 3.39 -14.37
CA HIS A 57 -11.55 2.82 -13.46
C HIS A 57 -11.81 3.69 -12.22
N LYS A 58 -11.43 4.97 -12.24
CA LYS A 58 -11.43 5.86 -11.07
C LYS A 58 -12.76 5.91 -10.32
N HIS A 59 -13.87 5.95 -11.01
CA HIS A 59 -15.20 6.02 -10.37
C HIS A 59 -15.56 4.71 -9.67
N VAL A 60 -15.27 3.56 -10.28
CA VAL A 60 -15.52 2.24 -9.67
C VAL A 60 -14.64 2.05 -8.44
N LEU A 61 -13.35 2.37 -8.53
CA LEU A 61 -12.40 2.28 -7.42
C LEU A 61 -12.82 3.21 -6.26
N HIS A 62 -13.19 4.45 -6.57
CA HIS A 62 -13.63 5.41 -5.58
C HIS A 62 -14.90 4.92 -4.85
N GLN A 63 -15.93 4.47 -5.57
CA GLN A 63 -17.15 3.97 -4.95
C GLN A 63 -16.92 2.72 -4.12
N ALA A 64 -16.09 1.79 -4.60
CA ALA A 64 -15.74 0.59 -3.86
C ALA A 64 -15.00 0.91 -2.55
N LEU A 65 -14.04 1.84 -2.57
CA LEU A 65 -13.33 2.26 -1.36
C LEU A 65 -14.24 3.00 -0.37
N LYS A 66 -15.14 3.86 -0.86
CA LYS A 66 -16.15 4.49 0.00
C LYS A 66 -17.06 3.47 0.67
N ALA A 67 -17.54 2.48 -0.08
CA ALA A 67 -18.36 1.41 0.46
C ALA A 67 -17.59 0.58 1.50
N ALA A 68 -16.34 0.23 1.21
CA ALA A 68 -15.48 -0.51 2.14
C ALA A 68 -15.27 0.26 3.47
N VAL A 69 -15.01 1.56 3.40
CA VAL A 69 -14.87 2.39 4.61
C VAL A 69 -16.19 2.47 5.37
N LYS A 70 -17.30 2.68 4.68
CA LYS A 70 -18.63 2.73 5.30
C LYS A 70 -18.98 1.45 6.07
N HIS A 71 -18.58 0.30 5.54
CA HIS A 71 -18.87 -1.02 6.12
C HIS A 71 -17.72 -1.60 6.95
N ASN A 72 -16.63 -0.84 7.13
CA ASN A 72 -15.40 -1.30 7.79
C ASN A 72 -14.90 -2.64 7.22
N ASP A 73 -14.78 -2.72 5.89
CA ASP A 73 -14.40 -3.92 5.14
C ASP A 73 -13.02 -3.79 4.48
N PRO A 74 -11.92 -4.01 5.22
CA PRO A 74 -10.58 -3.98 4.65
C PRO A 74 -10.33 -5.11 3.65
N VAL A 75 -11.00 -6.24 3.78
CA VAL A 75 -10.86 -7.38 2.85
C VAL A 75 -11.41 -7.02 1.47
N GLY A 76 -12.61 -6.46 1.41
CA GLY A 76 -13.21 -6.00 0.16
C GLY A 76 -12.43 -4.87 -0.49
N ALA A 77 -11.89 -3.93 0.30
CA ALA A 77 -11.02 -2.87 -0.20
C ALA A 77 -9.77 -3.44 -0.88
N ILE A 78 -9.08 -4.38 -0.24
CA ILE A 78 -7.87 -5.00 -0.78
C ILE A 78 -8.20 -5.82 -2.03
N ASP A 79 -9.31 -6.57 -2.03
CA ASP A 79 -9.73 -7.36 -3.20
C ASP A 79 -9.87 -6.48 -4.44
N VAL A 80 -10.60 -5.38 -4.35
CA VAL A 80 -10.78 -4.43 -5.46
C VAL A 80 -9.45 -3.79 -5.89
N LEU A 81 -8.63 -3.36 -4.93
CA LEU A 81 -7.36 -2.70 -5.20
C LEU A 81 -6.32 -3.62 -5.84
N THR A 82 -6.36 -4.92 -5.57
CA THR A 82 -5.44 -5.89 -6.20
C THR A 82 -5.74 -6.11 -7.70
N ASN A 83 -6.85 -5.59 -8.23
CA ASN A 83 -7.09 -5.54 -9.67
C ASN A 83 -6.25 -4.44 -10.36
N VAL A 84 -5.76 -3.47 -9.60
CA VAL A 84 -4.83 -2.45 -10.13
C VAL A 84 -3.47 -3.13 -10.41
N PRO A 85 -2.98 -3.13 -11.65
CA PRO A 85 -1.67 -3.68 -11.97
C PRO A 85 -0.57 -3.16 -11.04
N ASN A 86 0.32 -4.04 -10.63
CA ASN A 86 1.44 -3.74 -9.73
C ASN A 86 1.06 -3.47 -8.25
N LEU A 87 -0.23 -3.53 -7.88
CA LEU A 87 -0.66 -3.56 -6.48
C LEU A 87 -0.89 -5.02 -6.04
N GLY A 88 0.05 -5.57 -5.27
CA GLY A 88 -0.20 -6.80 -4.51
C GLY A 88 -0.94 -6.52 -3.20
N ILE A 89 -1.23 -7.57 -2.41
CA ILE A 89 -1.97 -7.46 -1.13
C ILE A 89 -1.35 -6.38 -0.20
N VAL A 90 -0.03 -6.37 -0.04
CA VAL A 90 0.66 -5.44 0.88
C VAL A 90 0.47 -3.98 0.47
N LYS A 91 0.58 -3.67 -0.82
CA LYS A 91 0.41 -2.29 -1.31
C LYS A 91 -1.06 -1.89 -1.45
N ALA A 92 -1.94 -2.82 -1.76
CA ALA A 92 -3.38 -2.61 -1.67
C ALA A 92 -3.80 -2.31 -0.21
N ALA A 93 -3.25 -3.04 0.75
CA ALA A 93 -3.46 -2.75 2.18
C ALA A 93 -2.92 -1.37 2.58
N PHE A 94 -1.84 -0.89 1.95
CA PHE A 94 -1.37 0.48 2.21
C PHE A 94 -2.41 1.53 1.77
N VAL A 95 -3.02 1.38 0.60
CA VAL A 95 -4.12 2.26 0.19
C VAL A 95 -5.29 2.17 1.18
N ALA A 96 -5.68 0.94 1.57
CA ALA A 96 -6.76 0.72 2.53
C ALA A 96 -6.47 1.35 3.90
N GLN A 97 -5.23 1.27 4.39
CA GLN A 97 -4.77 1.95 5.60
C GLN A 97 -4.86 3.48 5.49
N LEU A 98 -4.46 4.04 4.36
CA LEU A 98 -4.50 5.49 4.11
C LEU A 98 -5.94 6.05 4.06
N VAL A 99 -6.93 5.24 3.76
CA VAL A 99 -8.35 5.63 3.80
C VAL A 99 -9.01 5.35 5.16
N GLY A 100 -8.25 4.86 6.15
CA GLY A 100 -8.70 4.70 7.53
C GLY A 100 -9.26 3.33 7.89
N LEU A 101 -9.05 2.31 7.05
CA LEU A 101 -9.41 0.93 7.38
C LEU A 101 -8.38 0.29 8.33
N ASP A 102 -8.85 -0.57 9.24
CA ASP A 102 -7.98 -1.28 10.17
C ASP A 102 -7.24 -2.44 9.50
N VAL A 103 -6.21 -2.08 8.79
CA VAL A 103 -5.24 -2.97 8.15
C VAL A 103 -3.91 -2.25 8.00
N ALA A 104 -2.80 -2.97 7.94
CA ALA A 104 -1.49 -2.37 7.85
C ALA A 104 -0.72 -2.78 6.59
N CYS A 105 0.16 -1.91 6.13
CA CYS A 105 1.17 -2.20 5.14
C CYS A 105 2.34 -2.92 5.79
N LEU A 106 2.40 -4.25 5.68
CA LEU A 106 3.58 -5.02 6.08
C LEU A 106 4.57 -5.07 4.91
N ASP A 107 5.34 -4.02 4.76
CA ASP A 107 6.41 -3.97 3.76
C ASP A 107 7.52 -5.00 4.05
N SER A 108 8.52 -5.08 3.18
CA SER A 108 9.61 -6.06 3.32
C SER A 108 10.34 -5.94 4.67
N HIS A 109 10.49 -4.73 5.21
CA HIS A 109 11.15 -4.52 6.50
C HIS A 109 10.31 -5.04 7.65
N ASN A 110 9.00 -4.81 7.62
CA ASN A 110 8.08 -5.33 8.61
C ASN A 110 7.94 -6.85 8.54
N LEU A 111 7.93 -7.43 7.33
CA LEU A 111 7.92 -8.89 7.15
C LEU A 111 9.19 -9.53 7.71
N ASP A 112 10.37 -9.00 7.36
CA ASP A 112 11.65 -9.50 7.89
C ASP A 112 11.67 -9.48 9.42
N ARG A 113 11.14 -8.45 10.00
CA ARG A 113 11.05 -8.24 11.43
C ARG A 113 10.09 -9.21 12.14
N LEU A 114 9.01 -9.58 11.47
CA LEU A 114 8.06 -10.58 11.94
C LEU A 114 8.56 -12.01 11.70
N GLY A 115 9.76 -12.18 11.13
CA GLY A 115 10.29 -13.49 10.75
C GLY A 115 9.54 -14.14 9.60
N LEU A 116 8.83 -13.35 8.79
CA LEU A 116 8.06 -13.83 7.67
C LEU A 116 8.83 -13.69 6.35
N SER A 117 8.61 -14.63 5.43
CA SER A 117 9.11 -14.50 4.07
C SER A 117 8.54 -13.25 3.39
N ARG A 118 9.37 -12.52 2.64
CA ARG A 118 8.92 -11.39 1.81
C ARG A 118 7.87 -11.77 0.76
N SER A 119 7.74 -13.05 0.44
CA SER A 119 6.72 -13.60 -0.46
C SER A 119 5.49 -14.18 0.25
N ALA A 120 5.40 -14.09 1.59
CA ALA A 120 4.35 -14.73 2.39
C ALA A 120 2.92 -14.39 1.91
N PHE A 121 2.72 -13.15 1.45
CA PHE A 121 1.42 -12.64 0.99
C PHE A 121 1.41 -12.30 -0.52
N LYS A 122 2.35 -12.84 -1.29
CA LYS A 122 2.38 -12.64 -2.73
C LYS A 122 1.23 -13.38 -3.41
N LEU A 123 0.53 -12.72 -4.35
CA LEU A 123 -0.47 -13.34 -5.21
C LEU A 123 0.18 -13.91 -6.46
N ASN A 124 -0.14 -15.14 -6.80
CA ASN A 124 0.23 -15.75 -8.08
C ASN A 124 -0.72 -15.27 -9.18
N LYS A 125 -0.25 -15.20 -10.44
CA LYS A 125 -1.04 -14.68 -11.57
C LYS A 125 -2.35 -15.42 -11.83
N ASN A 126 -2.40 -16.73 -11.57
CA ASN A 126 -3.54 -17.59 -11.89
C ASN A 126 -4.23 -18.14 -10.61
N VAL A 127 -4.22 -17.36 -9.54
CA VAL A 127 -4.90 -17.73 -8.30
C VAL A 127 -6.42 -17.66 -8.47
N SER A 128 -7.15 -18.66 -7.96
CA SER A 128 -8.62 -18.60 -7.93
C SER A 128 -9.09 -17.48 -7.01
N HIS A 129 -10.29 -16.94 -7.28
CA HIS A 129 -10.87 -15.89 -6.43
C HIS A 129 -11.00 -16.36 -4.97
N GLU A 130 -11.44 -17.59 -4.73
CA GLU A 130 -11.54 -18.16 -3.40
C GLU A 130 -10.19 -18.18 -2.67
N THR A 131 -9.12 -18.64 -3.34
CA THR A 131 -7.77 -18.66 -2.76
C THR A 131 -7.25 -17.24 -2.50
N LYS A 132 -7.52 -16.31 -3.40
CA LYS A 132 -7.21 -14.88 -3.24
C LYS A 132 -7.89 -14.31 -1.99
N MET A 133 -9.19 -14.54 -1.82
CA MET A 133 -9.95 -14.06 -0.68
C MET A 133 -9.48 -14.65 0.65
N LYS A 134 -9.16 -15.94 0.69
CA LYS A 134 -8.55 -16.59 1.86
C LYS A 134 -7.23 -15.94 2.24
N LYS A 135 -6.39 -15.65 1.25
CA LYS A 135 -5.07 -15.01 1.47
C LYS A 135 -5.21 -13.57 1.97
N ILE A 136 -6.13 -12.79 1.40
CA ILE A 136 -6.43 -11.43 1.85
C ILE A 136 -6.98 -11.44 3.28
N SER A 137 -7.95 -12.30 3.58
CA SER A 137 -8.53 -12.42 4.92
C SER A 137 -7.47 -12.81 5.96
N LYS A 138 -6.58 -13.74 5.63
CA LYS A 138 -5.44 -14.12 6.49
C LYS A 138 -4.51 -12.94 6.73
N TYR A 139 -4.20 -12.15 5.70
CA TYR A 139 -3.37 -10.96 5.82
C TYR A 139 -4.01 -9.91 6.74
N VAL A 140 -5.27 -9.56 6.51
CA VAL A 140 -6.00 -8.59 7.33
C VAL A 140 -6.04 -9.02 8.79
N HIS A 141 -6.45 -10.27 9.05
CA HIS A 141 -6.48 -10.82 10.40
C HIS A 141 -5.10 -10.78 11.08
N TYR A 142 -4.04 -11.11 10.34
CA TYR A 142 -2.67 -11.06 10.84
C TYR A 142 -2.25 -9.65 11.23
N THR A 143 -2.54 -8.64 10.41
CA THR A 143 -2.21 -7.24 10.73
C THR A 143 -2.97 -6.74 11.95
N GLN A 144 -4.26 -7.08 12.07
CA GLN A 144 -5.09 -6.71 13.22
C GLN A 144 -4.60 -7.38 14.52
N LYS A 145 -4.29 -8.67 14.45
CA LYS A 145 -3.77 -9.43 15.59
C LYS A 145 -2.41 -8.93 16.08
N THR A 146 -1.57 -8.42 15.19
CA THR A 146 -0.21 -7.94 15.53
C THR A 146 -0.15 -6.47 15.92
N GLY A 147 -1.29 -5.78 16.03
CA GLY A 147 -1.35 -4.42 16.55
C GLY A 147 -2.28 -3.46 15.81
N GLY A 148 -2.77 -3.84 14.63
CA GLY A 148 -3.70 -3.02 13.84
C GLY A 148 -3.03 -1.86 13.10
N SER A 149 -3.85 -1.05 12.42
CA SER A 149 -3.38 0.03 11.55
C SER A 149 -2.60 1.11 12.28
N GLU A 150 -3.04 1.52 13.49
CA GLU A 150 -2.37 2.57 14.27
C GLU A 150 -0.98 2.15 14.73
N TYR A 151 -0.85 0.97 15.31
CA TYR A 151 0.43 0.45 15.76
C TYR A 151 1.47 0.39 14.64
N TRP A 152 1.10 -0.16 13.49
CA TRP A 152 2.00 -0.29 12.35
C TRP A 152 2.29 1.05 11.67
N TRP A 153 1.33 1.99 11.71
CA TRP A 153 1.54 3.35 11.25
C TRP A 153 2.55 4.10 12.10
N ASP A 154 2.41 4.02 13.43
CA ASP A 154 3.34 4.66 14.36
C ASP A 154 4.75 4.11 14.23
N ILE A 155 4.88 2.79 14.08
CA ILE A 155 6.16 2.15 13.80
C ILE A 155 6.79 2.68 12.51
N TRP A 156 6.03 2.76 11.44
CA TRP A 156 6.52 3.26 10.17
C TRP A 156 6.92 4.74 10.26
N CYS A 157 6.13 5.58 10.88
CA CYS A 157 6.44 6.99 11.11
C CYS A 157 7.72 7.16 11.95
N ASN A 158 7.84 6.40 13.03
CA ASN A 158 9.04 6.42 13.88
C ASN A 158 10.28 5.94 13.13
N PHE A 159 10.16 4.90 12.30
CA PHE A 159 11.25 4.44 11.45
C PHE A 159 11.72 5.53 10.47
N VAL A 160 10.79 6.16 9.77
CA VAL A 160 11.11 7.25 8.83
C VAL A 160 11.69 8.46 9.55
N ALA A 161 11.08 8.88 10.66
CA ALA A 161 11.57 9.98 11.49
C ALA A 161 12.94 9.62 12.12
N GLY A 162 13.09 8.41 12.66
CA GLY A 162 14.33 7.92 13.22
C GLY A 162 15.48 7.88 12.21
N ASN A 163 15.22 7.49 10.97
CA ASN A 163 16.23 7.51 9.91
C ASN A 163 16.64 8.92 9.49
N ARG A 164 15.76 9.90 9.62
CA ARG A 164 16.08 11.31 9.36
C ARG A 164 16.87 11.94 10.51
N ALA A 165 16.50 11.66 11.75
CA ALA A 165 17.11 12.23 12.93
C ALA A 165 18.47 11.59 13.27
N ASN A 166 18.70 10.34 12.92
CA ASN A 166 19.85 9.54 13.37
C ASN A 166 20.51 8.77 12.22
N LYS A 167 21.12 9.47 11.28
CA LYS A 167 22.00 8.85 10.25
C LYS A 167 23.14 7.98 10.82
N LYS A 168 23.38 8.03 12.13
CA LYS A 168 24.47 7.32 12.84
C LYS A 168 23.99 6.09 13.62
N LEU A 169 22.70 5.72 13.59
CA LEU A 169 22.23 4.53 14.31
C LEU A 169 22.77 3.24 13.69
N THR A 170 23.29 2.39 14.53
CA THR A 170 23.70 1.02 14.15
C THR A 170 22.49 0.18 13.76
N THR A 171 22.70 -0.92 13.07
CA THR A 171 21.62 -1.84 12.68
C THR A 171 20.88 -2.38 13.91
N GLY A 172 21.57 -2.61 15.02
CA GLY A 172 20.99 -3.05 16.30
C GLY A 172 20.02 -2.03 16.89
N ASP A 173 20.41 -0.73 16.87
CA ASP A 173 19.54 0.35 17.38
C ASP A 173 18.29 0.54 16.51
N LYS A 174 18.38 0.24 15.21
CA LYS A 174 17.23 0.26 14.32
C LYS A 174 16.25 -0.87 14.64
N VAL A 175 16.76 -2.05 14.97
CA VAL A 175 15.93 -3.21 15.33
C VAL A 175 15.25 -3.02 16.69
N SER A 176 15.93 -2.42 17.67
CA SER A 176 15.38 -2.21 19.02
C SER A 176 14.24 -1.19 19.08
N ARG A 177 14.09 -0.37 18.05
CA ARG A 177 13.01 0.65 17.98
C ARG A 177 11.72 0.14 17.33
N TYR A 178 11.76 -1.06 17.00
CA TYR A 178 10.57 -1.66 16.47
C TYR A 178 9.95 -2.50 17.54
#